data_d49164cd31495dc6d6a7bd52eabd4bcb
#
_entry.id   d49164cd31495dc6d6a7bd52eabd4bcb
#
_cell.length_a   1.000
_cell.length_b   1.000
_cell.length_c   1.000
_cell.angle_alpha   90.00
_cell.angle_beta   90.00
_cell.angle_gamma   90.00
#
_symmetry.space_group_name_H-M   'P 1'
#
loop_
_entity.id
_entity.type
_entity.pdbx_description
1 polymer ?
#
loop_
_entity_poly.entity_id
_entity_poly.type
_entity_poly.pdbx_seq_one_letter_code
_entity_poly.pdbx_strand_id
1 'polypeptide(L)'
;MLADKFLRDELNKFAKYVIQQSRSNLTKGASPYGTFNDTKNLYNSLGSDVDTKGDTTSLSFKMADYGKFKDRGVRGKSSSAKAPDSPYRFGTGSGKKGGLRKSMKDYVKRKGIQFRDKKTGRFLSYESTAYLISRSIYHKGTKASLFFTKPFEAAFKRLPDELVQAYSIGLEKQIQVNINK
;
A
#
# COMPACT_ATOMS: atom_id res chain seq x y z
N MET A 1 -22.32 -14.64 -19.43
CA MET A 1 -21.78 -15.62 -20.40
C MET A 1 -20.67 -16.46 -19.76
N LEU A 2 -20.30 -17.66 -20.32
CA LEU A 2 -19.20 -18.47 -19.74
C LEU A 2 -17.86 -17.75 -19.84
N ALA A 3 -17.61 -17.03 -20.94
CA ALA A 3 -16.40 -16.24 -21.13
C ALA A 3 -16.20 -15.20 -20.02
N ASP A 4 -17.25 -14.51 -19.59
CA ASP A 4 -17.17 -13.50 -18.52
C ASP A 4 -16.81 -14.13 -17.17
N LYS A 5 -17.25 -15.37 -16.93
CA LYS A 5 -16.88 -16.10 -15.73
C LYS A 5 -15.37 -16.38 -15.69
N PHE A 6 -14.81 -16.89 -16.80
CA PHE A 6 -13.36 -17.17 -16.88
C PHE A 6 -12.53 -15.89 -16.73
N LEU A 7 -12.97 -14.79 -17.35
CA LEU A 7 -12.35 -13.49 -17.22
C LEU A 7 -12.36 -13.00 -15.77
N ARG A 8 -13.51 -13.11 -15.11
CA ARG A 8 -13.68 -12.73 -13.72
C ARG A 8 -12.82 -13.58 -12.78
N ASP A 9 -12.77 -14.90 -13.03
CA ASP A 9 -11.95 -15.82 -12.22
C ASP A 9 -10.47 -15.46 -12.34
N GLU A 10 -9.99 -15.10 -13.55
CA GLU A 10 -8.60 -14.68 -13.74
C GLU A 10 -8.28 -13.36 -13.08
N LEU A 11 -9.16 -12.37 -13.15
CA LEU A 11 -9.01 -11.09 -12.40
C LEU A 11 -8.99 -11.32 -10.88
N ASN A 12 -9.78 -12.25 -10.38
CA ASN A 12 -9.77 -12.62 -8.96
C ASN A 12 -8.46 -13.28 -8.54
N LYS A 13 -7.89 -14.16 -9.37
CA LYS A 13 -6.57 -14.78 -9.12
C LYS A 13 -5.48 -13.72 -9.07
N PHE A 14 -5.46 -12.83 -10.06
CA PHE A 14 -4.54 -11.70 -10.10
C PHE A 14 -4.64 -10.84 -8.83
N ALA A 15 -5.86 -10.43 -8.47
CA ALA A 15 -6.11 -9.61 -7.29
C ALA A 15 -5.65 -10.30 -6.00
N LYS A 16 -5.97 -11.58 -5.85
CA LYS A 16 -5.55 -12.40 -4.71
C LYS A 16 -4.03 -12.47 -4.58
N TYR A 17 -3.33 -12.69 -5.69
CA TYR A 17 -1.88 -12.70 -5.74
C TYR A 17 -1.29 -11.35 -5.28
N VAL A 18 -1.76 -10.23 -5.88
CA VAL A 18 -1.28 -8.89 -5.53
C VAL A 18 -1.49 -8.59 -4.05
N ILE A 19 -2.67 -8.91 -3.50
CA ILE A 19 -2.98 -8.69 -2.08
C ILE A 19 -2.07 -9.53 -1.18
N GLN A 20 -1.88 -10.80 -1.49
CA GLN A 20 -1.02 -11.70 -0.70
C GLN A 20 0.43 -11.22 -0.69
N GLN A 21 0.98 -10.84 -1.84
CA GLN A 21 2.34 -10.30 -1.94
C GLN A 21 2.48 -8.96 -1.21
N SER A 22 1.48 -8.09 -1.33
CA SER A 22 1.44 -6.80 -0.62
C SER A 22 1.44 -7.00 0.90
N ARG A 23 0.64 -7.93 1.40
CA ARG A 23 0.61 -8.32 2.82
C ARG A 23 1.94 -8.89 3.30
N SER A 24 2.57 -9.74 2.48
CA SER A 24 3.91 -10.29 2.75
C SER A 24 4.96 -9.17 2.85
N ASN A 25 4.93 -8.22 1.91
CA ASN A 25 5.85 -7.09 1.90
C ASN A 25 5.67 -6.17 3.11
N LEU A 26 4.43 -5.94 3.57
CA LEU A 26 4.17 -5.20 4.80
C LEU A 26 4.72 -5.90 6.04
N THR A 27 4.68 -7.24 6.07
CA THR A 27 5.15 -8.03 7.21
C THR A 27 6.67 -8.17 7.22
N LYS A 28 7.29 -8.36 6.05
CA LYS A 28 8.75 -8.49 5.90
C LYS A 28 9.49 -7.15 5.97
N GLY A 29 8.79 -6.04 5.66
CA GLY A 29 9.37 -4.71 5.70
C GLY A 29 9.85 -4.36 7.11
N ALA A 30 11.16 -4.26 7.28
CA ALA A 30 11.78 -3.91 8.55
C ALA A 30 12.04 -2.41 8.68
N SER A 31 11.72 -1.87 9.83
CA SER A 31 12.18 -0.57 10.32
C SER A 31 13.11 -0.82 11.50
N PRO A 32 14.05 0.08 11.82
CA PRO A 32 14.85 -0.01 13.04
C PRO A 32 14.02 -0.17 14.33
N TYR A 33 12.75 0.19 14.28
CA TYR A 33 11.81 0.16 15.39
C TYR A 33 10.69 -0.88 15.23
N GLY A 34 10.86 -1.90 14.37
CA GLY A 34 9.90 -2.96 14.10
C GLY A 34 9.39 -3.03 12.68
N THR A 35 8.37 -3.86 12.45
CA THR A 35 7.77 -4.04 11.12
C THR A 35 6.93 -2.83 10.70
N PHE A 36 6.73 -2.66 9.39
CA PHE A 36 5.81 -1.64 8.85
C PHE A 36 4.33 -1.90 9.20
N ASN A 37 4.03 -3.04 9.80
CA ASN A 37 2.69 -3.52 10.10
C ASN A 37 2.36 -3.45 11.60
N ASP A 38 2.62 -2.31 12.24
CA ASP A 38 2.52 -2.12 13.69
C ASP A 38 1.10 -2.40 14.25
N THR A 39 0.05 -1.83 13.65
CA THR A 39 -1.34 -2.00 14.08
C THR A 39 -2.14 -2.98 13.22
N LYS A 40 -1.54 -3.57 12.21
CA LYS A 40 -2.17 -4.41 11.18
C LYS A 40 -3.34 -3.75 10.42
N ASN A 41 -3.66 -2.49 10.69
CA ASN A 41 -4.79 -1.80 10.04
C ASN A 41 -4.63 -1.76 8.52
N LEU A 42 -3.44 -1.42 8.00
CA LEU A 42 -3.20 -1.41 6.56
C LEU A 42 -3.26 -2.83 5.97
N TYR A 43 -2.68 -3.80 6.65
CA TYR A 43 -2.73 -5.21 6.25
C TYR A 43 -4.17 -5.73 6.13
N ASN A 44 -5.01 -5.43 7.13
CA ASN A 44 -6.40 -5.87 7.17
C ASN A 44 -7.29 -5.11 6.18
N SER A 45 -6.94 -3.86 5.85
CA SER A 45 -7.71 -3.02 4.90
C SER A 45 -7.48 -3.36 3.43
N LEU A 46 -6.45 -4.20 3.12
CA LEU A 46 -6.20 -4.61 1.74
C LEU A 46 -7.29 -5.55 1.26
N GLY A 47 -7.97 -5.17 0.20
CA GLY A 47 -9.02 -5.94 -0.43
C GLY A 47 -9.12 -5.64 -1.92
N SER A 48 -9.94 -6.39 -2.62
CA SER A 48 -10.26 -6.17 -4.02
C SER A 48 -11.72 -6.47 -4.28
N ASP A 49 -12.24 -5.90 -5.34
CA ASP A 49 -13.60 -6.08 -5.82
C ASP A 49 -13.58 -6.16 -7.34
N VAL A 50 -14.27 -7.17 -7.90
CA VAL A 50 -14.44 -7.34 -9.35
C VAL A 50 -15.91 -7.14 -9.66
N ASP A 51 -16.22 -6.08 -10.35
CA ASP A 51 -17.58 -5.70 -10.75
C ASP A 51 -17.74 -5.78 -12.27
N THR A 52 -18.86 -6.34 -12.73
CA THR A 52 -19.21 -6.44 -14.15
C THR A 52 -20.49 -5.67 -14.39
N LYS A 53 -20.41 -4.64 -15.23
CA LYS A 53 -21.55 -3.81 -15.63
C LYS A 53 -21.64 -3.80 -17.15
N GLY A 54 -22.68 -4.45 -17.68
CA GLY A 54 -22.81 -4.66 -19.12
C GLY A 54 -21.58 -5.40 -19.66
N ASP A 55 -20.93 -4.85 -20.66
CA ASP A 55 -19.77 -5.44 -21.32
C ASP A 55 -18.43 -5.07 -20.68
N THR A 56 -18.46 -4.33 -19.58
CA THR A 56 -17.25 -3.88 -18.90
C THR A 56 -17.05 -4.61 -17.57
N THR A 57 -15.91 -5.30 -17.44
CA THR A 57 -15.47 -5.86 -16.15
C THR A 57 -14.35 -5.01 -15.58
N SER A 58 -14.51 -4.56 -14.35
CA SER A 58 -13.55 -3.72 -13.65
C SER A 58 -13.05 -4.40 -12.37
N LEU A 59 -11.74 -4.30 -12.14
CA LEU A 59 -11.08 -4.71 -10.91
C LEU A 59 -10.66 -3.48 -10.13
N SER A 60 -11.10 -3.36 -8.89
CA SER A 60 -10.69 -2.31 -7.97
C SER A 60 -9.98 -2.88 -6.75
N PHE A 61 -8.92 -2.17 -6.30
CA PHE A 61 -8.24 -2.49 -5.04
C PHE A 61 -8.64 -1.48 -3.96
N LYS A 62 -8.86 -1.99 -2.76
CA LYS A 62 -9.23 -1.21 -1.57
C LYS A 62 -8.11 -1.26 -0.56
N MET A 63 -7.80 -0.13 0.04
CA MET A 63 -6.86 -0.02 1.17
C MET A 63 -7.17 1.23 1.99
N ALA A 64 -6.67 1.28 3.23
CA ALA A 64 -6.75 2.48 4.05
C ALA A 64 -6.09 3.68 3.33
N ASP A 65 -6.65 4.89 3.46
CA ASP A 65 -6.23 6.10 2.74
C ASP A 65 -4.75 6.43 2.86
N TYR A 66 -4.15 6.12 4.00
CA TYR A 66 -2.71 6.34 4.21
C TYR A 66 -1.83 5.30 3.51
N GLY A 67 -2.40 4.23 2.98
CA GLY A 67 -1.67 3.17 2.27
C GLY A 67 -0.88 3.71 1.08
N LYS A 68 -1.48 4.62 0.31
CA LYS A 68 -0.81 5.30 -0.82
C LYS A 68 0.44 6.09 -0.42
N PHE A 69 0.41 6.74 0.74
CA PHE A 69 1.59 7.46 1.27
C PHE A 69 2.66 6.50 1.77
N LYS A 70 2.26 5.35 2.32
CA LYS A 70 3.18 4.30 2.72
C LYS A 70 3.84 3.64 1.51
N ASP A 71 3.06 3.37 0.48
CA ASP A 71 3.54 2.74 -0.75
C ASP A 71 4.52 3.65 -1.50
N ARG A 72 4.10 4.85 -1.87
CA ARG A 72 4.87 5.81 -2.66
C ARG A 72 5.86 6.65 -1.85
N GLY A 73 5.76 6.63 -0.53
CA GLY A 73 6.48 7.55 0.34
C GLY A 73 5.95 8.98 0.23
N VAL A 74 6.58 9.90 0.97
CA VAL A 74 6.25 11.33 0.94
C VAL A 74 7.54 12.13 0.93
N ARG A 75 7.71 13.03 -0.02
CA ARG A 75 8.84 13.97 -0.07
C ARG A 75 8.80 14.89 1.12
N GLY A 76 9.96 15.19 1.68
CA GLY A 76 10.08 16.19 2.74
C GLY A 76 9.89 17.62 2.21
N LYS A 77 9.60 18.56 3.13
CA LYS A 77 9.56 19.99 2.77
C LYS A 77 10.89 20.47 2.19
N SER A 78 12.01 19.99 2.75
CA SER A 78 13.37 20.47 2.41
C SER A 78 14.19 19.43 1.62
N SER A 79 13.71 18.20 1.44
CA SER A 79 14.46 17.15 0.74
C SER A 79 13.54 16.16 0.06
N SER A 80 13.90 15.73 -1.14
CA SER A 80 13.20 14.65 -1.88
C SER A 80 13.95 13.32 -1.85
N ALA A 81 15.13 13.25 -1.20
CA ALA A 81 16.04 12.11 -1.28
C ALA A 81 15.42 10.75 -0.86
N LYS A 82 14.44 10.74 0.03
CA LYS A 82 13.79 9.50 0.51
C LYS A 82 12.71 8.97 -0.43
N ALA A 83 12.10 9.83 -1.23
CA ALA A 83 11.03 9.49 -2.15
C ALA A 83 11.03 10.44 -3.35
N PRO A 84 12.06 10.37 -4.24
CA PRO A 84 12.22 11.33 -5.34
C PRO A 84 11.02 11.32 -6.28
N ASP A 85 10.48 10.14 -6.59
CA ASP A 85 9.40 9.93 -7.56
C ASP A 85 8.00 10.02 -6.93
N SER A 86 7.91 10.37 -5.64
CA SER A 86 6.62 10.47 -4.97
C SER A 86 5.85 11.72 -5.42
N PRO A 87 4.55 11.60 -5.74
CA PRO A 87 3.70 12.76 -6.00
C PRO A 87 3.37 13.53 -4.71
N TYR A 88 3.60 12.92 -3.54
CA TYR A 88 3.23 13.50 -2.24
C TYR A 88 4.39 14.28 -1.62
N ARG A 89 4.09 15.42 -0.99
CA ARG A 89 5.08 16.27 -0.32
C ARG A 89 4.54 16.87 0.97
N PHE A 90 5.36 16.95 2.00
CA PHE A 90 5.03 17.73 3.19
C PHE A 90 5.09 19.25 2.93
N GLY A 91 4.23 19.99 3.61
CA GLY A 91 4.21 21.46 3.53
C GLY A 91 3.32 22.04 2.43
N THR A 92 2.47 21.25 1.80
CA THR A 92 1.47 21.68 0.79
C THR A 92 0.22 22.34 1.42
N GLY A 93 0.09 22.30 2.74
CA GLY A 93 -1.06 22.89 3.45
C GLY A 93 -2.32 22.02 3.49
N SER A 94 -2.38 20.94 2.75
CA SER A 94 -3.58 20.06 2.62
C SER A 94 -3.80 19.12 3.82
N GLY A 95 -2.85 19.01 4.73
CA GLY A 95 -2.94 18.07 5.87
C GLY A 95 -3.51 18.72 7.13
N LYS A 96 -4.10 17.87 8.02
CA LYS A 96 -4.56 18.32 9.33
C LYS A 96 -3.40 18.86 10.17
N LYS A 97 -3.52 20.11 10.64
CA LYS A 97 -2.50 20.73 11.52
C LYS A 97 -2.24 19.88 12.77
N GLY A 98 -0.96 19.62 13.08
CA GLY A 98 -0.55 18.85 14.26
C GLY A 98 -0.75 17.33 14.15
N GLY A 99 -1.38 16.79 13.11
CA GLY A 99 -1.68 15.37 12.96
C GLY A 99 -0.45 14.48 13.03
N LEU A 100 0.63 14.85 12.34
CA LEU A 100 1.90 14.12 12.38
C LEU A 100 2.50 14.04 13.78
N ARG A 101 2.49 15.15 14.53
CA ARG A 101 3.03 15.20 15.90
C ARG A 101 2.22 14.32 16.86
N LYS A 102 0.88 14.36 16.76
CA LYS A 102 -0.01 13.50 17.56
C LYS A 102 0.26 12.03 17.26
N SER A 103 0.27 11.64 15.99
CA SER A 103 0.55 10.26 15.59
C SER A 103 1.92 9.78 16.06
N MET A 104 2.95 10.63 16.02
CA MET A 104 4.28 10.29 16.53
C MET A 104 4.31 10.18 18.04
N LYS A 105 3.55 11.01 18.78
CA LYS A 105 3.45 10.90 20.25
C LYS A 105 2.83 9.56 20.66
N ASP A 106 1.77 9.15 19.98
CA ASP A 106 1.12 7.85 20.24
C ASP A 106 2.04 6.67 19.86
N TYR A 107 2.76 6.80 18.75
CA TYR A 107 3.72 5.80 18.30
C TYR A 107 4.88 5.61 19.27
N VAL A 108 5.56 6.70 19.70
CA VAL A 108 6.73 6.59 20.58
C VAL A 108 6.34 6.07 21.97
N LYS A 109 5.14 6.44 22.48
CA LYS A 109 4.60 5.89 23.73
C LYS A 109 4.37 4.37 23.62
N ARG A 110 3.68 3.94 22.57
CA ARG A 110 3.36 2.52 22.35
C ARG A 110 4.62 1.66 22.17
N LYS A 111 5.68 2.22 21.57
CA LYS A 111 6.95 1.53 21.32
C LYS A 111 8.00 1.73 22.41
N GLY A 112 7.73 2.55 23.43
CA GLY A 112 8.70 2.86 24.48
C GLY A 112 9.95 3.61 23.96
N ILE A 113 9.82 4.39 22.87
CA ILE A 113 10.96 5.05 22.23
C ILE A 113 11.20 6.41 22.90
N GLN A 114 12.37 6.59 23.50
CA GLN A 114 12.81 7.86 24.05
C GLN A 114 14.25 8.14 23.60
N PHE A 115 14.49 9.36 23.14
CA PHE A 115 15.84 9.80 22.82
C PHE A 115 16.56 10.21 24.09
N ARG A 116 17.89 10.15 24.09
CA ARG A 116 18.73 10.67 25.18
C ARG A 116 19.25 12.04 24.79
N ASP A 117 19.26 12.94 25.76
CA ASP A 117 19.95 14.19 25.66
C ASP A 117 21.47 13.96 25.65
N LYS A 118 22.16 14.52 24.66
CA LYS A 118 23.59 14.29 24.49
C LYS A 118 24.48 14.89 25.58
N LYS A 119 24.03 15.96 26.21
CA LYS A 119 24.79 16.68 27.23
C LYS A 119 24.60 16.07 28.61
N THR A 120 23.34 15.76 28.95
CA THR A 120 23.00 15.27 30.29
C THR A 120 22.88 13.76 30.40
N GLY A 121 22.82 13.04 29.27
CA GLY A 121 22.58 11.60 29.21
C GLY A 121 21.16 11.15 29.61
N ARG A 122 20.29 12.09 30.04
CA ARG A 122 18.93 11.80 30.51
C ARG A 122 17.99 11.49 29.34
N PHE A 123 16.98 10.67 29.58
CA PHE A 123 15.94 10.44 28.61
C PHE A 123 15.07 11.69 28.42
N LEU A 124 14.82 12.03 27.17
CA LEU A 124 13.85 13.05 26.80
C LEU A 124 12.43 12.56 27.05
N SER A 125 11.49 13.48 27.29
CA SER A 125 10.07 13.13 27.36
C SER A 125 9.58 12.51 26.04
N TYR A 126 8.52 11.69 26.07
CA TYR A 126 7.87 11.18 24.86
C TYR A 126 7.42 12.32 23.94
N GLU A 127 7.01 13.45 24.49
CA GLU A 127 6.59 14.61 23.71
C GLU A 127 7.75 15.26 22.95
N SER A 128 8.90 15.46 23.62
CA SER A 128 10.12 15.96 22.99
C SER A 128 10.66 15.01 21.94
N THR A 129 10.66 13.69 22.23
CA THR A 129 11.06 12.67 21.28
C THR A 129 10.14 12.66 20.04
N ALA A 130 8.82 12.71 20.23
CA ALA A 130 7.85 12.79 19.13
C ALA A 130 8.01 14.05 18.30
N TYR A 131 8.29 15.19 18.92
CA TYR A 131 8.56 16.44 18.22
C TYR A 131 9.78 16.32 17.29
N LEU A 132 10.89 15.79 17.79
CA LEU A 132 12.13 15.63 17.01
C LEU A 132 11.92 14.69 15.82
N ILE A 133 11.23 13.56 16.04
CA ILE A 133 10.88 12.62 14.96
C ILE A 133 9.97 13.28 13.93
N SER A 134 8.92 13.96 14.36
CA SER A 134 7.96 14.64 13.49
C SER A 134 8.64 15.71 12.65
N ARG A 135 9.53 16.51 13.25
CA ARG A 135 10.32 17.51 12.55
C ARG A 135 11.22 16.87 11.49
N SER A 136 11.91 15.79 11.83
CA SER A 136 12.74 15.05 10.89
C SER A 136 11.93 14.50 9.71
N ILE A 137 10.77 13.89 9.96
CA ILE A 137 9.85 13.38 8.93
C ILE A 137 9.34 14.52 8.05
N TYR A 138 8.91 15.63 8.64
CA TYR A 138 8.41 16.79 7.91
C TYR A 138 9.43 17.36 6.92
N HIS A 139 10.69 17.48 7.35
CA HIS A 139 11.75 18.05 6.50
C HIS A 139 12.37 17.05 5.53
N LYS A 140 12.57 15.80 5.96
CA LYS A 140 13.29 14.77 5.18
C LYS A 140 12.37 13.82 4.41
N GLY A 141 11.08 13.80 4.71
CA GLY A 141 10.12 12.88 4.12
C GLY A 141 10.18 11.45 4.67
N THR A 142 9.36 10.59 4.09
CA THR A 142 9.28 9.15 4.37
C THR A 142 9.68 8.34 3.15
N LYS A 143 10.40 7.24 3.34
CA LYS A 143 10.80 6.35 2.26
C LYS A 143 9.59 5.61 1.66
N ALA A 144 9.57 5.47 0.33
CA ALA A 144 8.64 4.61 -0.36
C ALA A 144 8.91 3.14 0.02
N SER A 145 7.85 2.41 0.35
CA SER A 145 7.95 0.97 0.63
C SER A 145 7.68 0.13 -0.60
N LEU A 146 6.90 0.65 -1.55
CA LEU A 146 6.45 -0.01 -2.78
C LEU A 146 5.81 -1.39 -2.49
N PHE A 147 5.17 -1.52 -1.33
CA PHE A 147 4.61 -2.79 -0.87
C PHE A 147 3.50 -3.31 -1.78
N PHE A 148 2.75 -2.39 -2.39
CA PHE A 148 1.67 -2.67 -3.32
C PHE A 148 2.10 -2.49 -4.78
N THR A 149 2.80 -1.41 -5.10
CA THR A 149 3.19 -1.07 -6.48
C THR A 149 4.06 -2.17 -7.11
N LYS A 150 5.10 -2.66 -6.42
CA LYS A 150 5.97 -3.71 -6.97
C LYS A 150 5.24 -5.02 -7.32
N PRO A 151 4.48 -5.64 -6.41
CA PRO A 151 3.75 -6.87 -6.75
C PRO A 151 2.67 -6.64 -7.82
N PHE A 152 2.03 -5.47 -7.83
CA PHE A 152 1.08 -5.12 -8.86
C PHE A 152 1.74 -5.05 -10.24
N GLU A 153 2.81 -4.28 -10.39
CA GLU A 153 3.52 -4.14 -11.68
C GLU A 153 4.10 -5.46 -12.17
N ALA A 154 4.65 -6.27 -11.26
CA ALA A 154 5.20 -7.58 -11.61
C ALA A 154 4.13 -8.55 -12.14
N ALA A 155 2.96 -8.56 -11.51
CA ALA A 155 1.85 -9.41 -11.93
C ALA A 155 1.14 -8.85 -13.19
N PHE A 156 1.00 -7.53 -13.29
CA PHE A 156 0.32 -6.87 -14.40
C PHE A 156 0.97 -7.12 -15.76
N LYS A 157 2.29 -7.35 -15.79
CA LYS A 157 3.01 -7.67 -17.04
C LYS A 157 2.49 -8.92 -17.74
N ARG A 158 1.94 -9.89 -16.99
CA ARG A 158 1.43 -11.16 -17.52
C ARG A 158 -0.09 -11.15 -17.69
N LEU A 159 -0.77 -10.26 -17.00
CA LEU A 159 -2.23 -10.21 -16.94
C LEU A 159 -2.90 -10.11 -18.32
N PRO A 160 -2.43 -9.31 -19.31
CA PRO A 160 -3.07 -9.24 -20.61
C PRO A 160 -3.12 -10.60 -21.33
N ASP A 161 -2.04 -11.36 -21.32
CA ASP A 161 -1.96 -12.68 -21.97
C ASP A 161 -2.85 -13.70 -21.24
N GLU A 162 -2.84 -13.69 -19.90
CA GLU A 162 -3.67 -14.55 -19.06
C GLU A 162 -5.18 -14.26 -19.28
N LEU A 163 -5.56 -13.00 -19.46
CA LEU A 163 -6.94 -12.61 -19.77
C LEU A 163 -7.39 -13.06 -21.17
N VAL A 164 -6.52 -12.91 -22.18
CA VAL A 164 -6.82 -13.37 -23.56
C VAL A 164 -7.02 -14.89 -23.57
N GLN A 165 -6.17 -15.65 -22.89
CA GLN A 165 -6.31 -17.10 -22.77
C GLN A 165 -7.61 -17.50 -22.05
N ALA A 166 -7.90 -16.85 -20.91
CA ALA A 166 -9.11 -17.13 -20.15
C ALA A 166 -10.38 -16.85 -20.95
N TYR A 167 -10.40 -15.76 -21.71
CA TYR A 167 -11.53 -15.40 -22.58
C TYR A 167 -11.70 -16.40 -23.73
N SER A 168 -10.62 -16.80 -24.40
CA SER A 168 -10.63 -17.80 -25.49
C SER A 168 -11.18 -19.15 -25.04
N ILE A 169 -10.71 -19.66 -23.91
CA ILE A 169 -11.23 -20.90 -23.31
C ILE A 169 -12.73 -20.79 -22.99
N GLY A 170 -13.16 -19.64 -22.49
CA GLY A 170 -14.56 -19.37 -22.20
C GLY A 170 -15.43 -19.40 -23.45
N LEU A 171 -14.96 -18.82 -24.56
CA LEU A 171 -15.65 -18.85 -25.86
C LEU A 171 -15.73 -20.26 -26.44
N GLU A 172 -14.62 -21.00 -26.45
CA GLU A 172 -14.60 -22.39 -26.95
C GLU A 172 -15.64 -23.24 -26.21
N LYS A 173 -15.68 -23.22 -24.91
CA LYS A 173 -16.66 -23.94 -24.09
C LYS A 173 -18.09 -23.52 -24.39
N GLN A 174 -18.34 -22.26 -24.63
CA GLN A 174 -19.66 -21.70 -24.93
C GLN A 174 -20.12 -22.21 -26.31
N ILE A 175 -19.23 -22.27 -27.32
CA ILE A 175 -19.50 -22.80 -28.64
C ILE A 175 -19.82 -24.31 -28.56
N GLN A 176 -19.01 -25.09 -27.83
CA GLN A 176 -19.24 -26.53 -27.64
C GLN A 176 -20.60 -26.85 -27.00
N VAL A 177 -21.01 -26.05 -25.97
CA VAL A 177 -22.32 -26.21 -25.33
C VAL A 177 -23.48 -25.93 -26.31
N ASN A 178 -23.30 -24.97 -27.23
CA ASN A 178 -24.33 -24.62 -28.21
C ASN A 178 -24.40 -25.62 -29.39
N ILE A 179 -23.31 -26.28 -29.73
CA ILE A 179 -23.28 -27.33 -30.81
C ILE A 179 -23.91 -28.63 -30.32
N ASN A 180 -23.80 -28.95 -29.02
CA ASN A 180 -24.30 -30.18 -28.41
C ASN A 180 -25.77 -30.09 -27.91
N LYS A 181 -26.44 -28.99 -28.20
CA LYS A 181 -27.89 -28.79 -28.02
C LYS A 181 -28.61 -28.93 -29.36
#